data_b56b2082b3258c836d11526016601df3
#
_entry.id   b56b2082b3258c836d11526016601df3
#
_cell.length_a   1.000
_cell.length_b   1.000
_cell.length_c   1.000
_cell.angle_alpha   90.00
_cell.angle_beta   90.00
_cell.angle_gamma   90.00
#
_symmetry.space_group_name_H-M   'P 1'
#
loop_
_entity.id
_entity.type
_entity.pdbx_description
1 polymer ?
#
loop_
_entity_poly.entity_id
_entity_poly.type
_entity_poly.pdbx_seq_one_letter_code
_entity_poly.pdbx_strand_id
1 'polypeptide(L)' 'MLIIPYKGVTPRIDKSAYIAESSSLIVDVEIGSNSSIWFNTVLRGDVESINIGNNTNVQDGSVIHASRFNGPVEQ' A
#
# COMPACT_ATOMS: atom_id res chain seq x y z
N MET A 1 -12.20 -5.16 0.39
CA MET A 1 -10.85 -4.71 0.79
C MET A 1 -10.25 -5.72 1.73
N LEU A 2 -9.05 -6.16 1.45
CA LEU A 2 -8.35 -7.13 2.27
C LEU A 2 -7.23 -6.42 3.01
N ILE A 3 -7.25 -6.51 4.34
CA ILE A 3 -6.23 -5.89 5.20
C ILE A 3 -5.54 -7.00 5.96
N ILE A 4 -4.24 -7.18 5.71
CA ILE A 4 -3.49 -8.28 6.30
C ILE A 4 -2.42 -7.76 7.24
N PRO A 5 -2.56 -7.98 8.57
CA PRO A 5 -1.52 -7.63 9.52
C PRO A 5 -0.51 -8.75 9.68
N TYR A 6 0.65 -8.41 10.22
CA TYR A 6 1.66 -9.41 10.55
C TYR A 6 2.57 -8.89 11.64
N LYS A 7 2.77 -9.68 12.69
CA LYS A 7 3.65 -9.37 13.83
C LYS A 7 3.39 -7.98 14.41
N GLY A 8 2.11 -7.68 14.61
CA GLY A 8 1.71 -6.42 15.22
C GLY A 8 1.71 -5.22 14.28
N VAL A 9 2.07 -5.40 13.02
CA VAL A 9 2.04 -4.32 12.03
C VAL A 9 0.79 -4.46 11.16
N THR A 10 -0.01 -3.42 11.14
CA THR A 10 -1.28 -3.38 10.40
C THR A 10 -1.27 -2.16 9.48
N PRO A 11 -1.81 -2.26 8.28
CA PRO A 11 -1.93 -1.07 7.44
C PRO A 11 -2.64 0.07 8.14
N ARG A 12 -2.15 1.28 7.94
CA ARG A 12 -2.68 2.49 8.54
C ARG A 12 -3.29 3.35 7.44
N ILE A 13 -4.59 3.55 7.51
CA ILE A 13 -5.33 4.22 6.45
C ILE A 13 -6.00 5.46 7.05
N ASP A 14 -5.70 6.61 6.47
CA ASP A 14 -6.36 7.82 6.90
C ASP A 14 -7.86 7.72 6.61
N LYS A 15 -8.67 8.25 7.52
CA LYS A 15 -10.13 8.12 7.42
C LYS A 15 -10.72 8.78 6.17
N SER A 16 -10.01 9.73 5.58
CA SER A 16 -10.47 10.40 4.37
C SER A 16 -10.07 9.67 3.10
N ALA A 17 -9.27 8.60 3.21
CA ALA A 17 -8.84 7.87 2.02
C ALA A 17 -9.93 6.93 1.54
N TYR A 18 -9.98 6.73 0.22
CA TYR A 18 -10.87 5.74 -0.38
C TYR A 18 -10.10 4.49 -0.74
N ILE A 19 -10.59 3.34 -0.28
CA ILE A 19 -9.96 2.05 -0.58
C ILE A 19 -11.01 1.17 -1.24
N ALA A 20 -10.80 0.80 -2.50
CA ALA A 20 -11.74 -0.05 -3.22
C ALA A 20 -11.80 -1.44 -2.60
N GLU A 21 -12.98 -2.05 -2.63
CA GLU A 21 -13.20 -3.33 -1.96
C GLU A 21 -12.31 -4.45 -2.49
N SER A 22 -11.97 -4.41 -3.76
CA SER A 22 -11.14 -5.46 -4.37
C SER A 22 -9.65 -5.27 -4.17
N SER A 23 -9.23 -4.25 -3.42
CA SER A 23 -7.81 -4.01 -3.19
C SER A 23 -7.31 -4.78 -1.97
N SER A 24 -5.99 -4.96 -1.89
CA SER A 24 -5.33 -5.65 -0.79
C SER A 24 -4.20 -4.80 -0.24
N LEU A 25 -4.21 -4.60 1.08
CA LEU A 25 -3.18 -3.85 1.78
C LEU A 25 -2.52 -4.79 2.77
N ILE A 26 -1.23 -5.01 2.60
CA ILE A 26 -0.52 -6.06 3.31
C ILE A 26 0.57 -5.47 4.19
N VAL A 27 0.44 -5.64 5.49
CA VAL A 27 1.36 -5.37 6.57
C VAL A 27 1.68 -3.87 6.69
N ASP A 28 2.87 -3.44 6.31
CA ASP A 28 3.35 -2.09 6.63
C ASP A 28 3.05 -1.12 5.49
N VAL A 29 1.78 -0.74 5.40
CA VAL A 29 1.30 0.18 4.38
C VAL A 29 0.65 1.36 5.07
N GLU A 30 0.98 2.57 4.65
CA GLU A 30 0.35 3.77 5.18
C GLU A 30 -0.27 4.57 4.04
N ILE A 31 -1.54 4.92 4.19
CA ILE A 31 -2.27 5.68 3.16
C ILE A 31 -2.62 7.04 3.75
N GLY A 32 -2.15 8.08 3.10
CA GLY A 32 -2.36 9.44 3.55
C GLY A 32 -3.75 9.98 3.26
N SER A 33 -3.98 11.22 3.70
CA SER A 33 -5.31 11.82 3.59
C SER A 33 -5.69 12.12 2.15
N ASN A 34 -6.98 11.99 1.84
CA ASN A 34 -7.56 12.26 0.53
C ASN A 34 -6.94 11.47 -0.61
N SER A 35 -6.31 10.35 -0.29
CA SER A 35 -5.74 9.45 -1.29
C SER A 35 -6.76 8.39 -1.67
N SER A 36 -6.59 7.78 -2.82
CA SER A 36 -7.52 6.75 -3.28
C SER A 36 -6.76 5.57 -3.87
N ILE A 37 -7.18 4.38 -3.44
CA ILE A 37 -6.62 3.13 -3.91
C ILE A 37 -7.72 2.41 -4.66
N TRP A 38 -7.50 2.16 -5.94
CA TRP A 38 -8.57 1.72 -6.82
C TRP A 38 -8.62 0.20 -6.98
N PHE A 39 -9.43 -0.28 -7.92
CA PHE A 39 -9.84 -1.69 -7.98
C PHE A 39 -8.67 -2.62 -8.28
N ASN A 40 -8.64 -3.77 -7.61
CA ASN A 40 -7.67 -4.84 -7.82
C ASN A 40 -6.22 -4.38 -7.63
N THR A 41 -6.03 -3.44 -6.72
CA THR A 41 -4.71 -2.93 -6.38
C THR A 41 -4.13 -3.76 -5.25
N VAL A 42 -2.82 -4.02 -5.30
CA VAL A 42 -2.13 -4.76 -4.24
C VAL A 42 -0.95 -3.93 -3.75
N LEU A 43 -0.95 -3.62 -2.46
CA LEU A 43 0.15 -2.90 -1.83
C LEU A 43 0.77 -3.84 -0.80
N ARG A 44 1.97 -4.31 -1.07
CA ARG A 44 2.66 -5.29 -0.24
C ARG A 44 3.78 -4.65 0.55
N GLY A 45 3.51 -4.33 1.81
CA GLY A 45 4.51 -3.80 2.73
C GLY A 45 5.07 -4.87 3.65
N ASP A 46 5.25 -6.09 3.16
CA ASP A 46 5.68 -7.21 3.99
C ASP A 46 7.20 -7.30 4.13
N VAL A 47 7.96 -6.77 3.21
CA VAL A 47 9.43 -6.72 3.31
C VAL A 47 9.89 -5.32 3.68
N GLU A 48 9.46 -4.31 2.96
CA GLU A 48 9.71 -2.91 3.26
C GLU A 48 8.40 -2.17 3.33
N SER A 49 8.38 -1.07 4.06
CA SER A 49 7.17 -0.28 4.20
C SER A 49 6.81 0.44 2.90
N ILE A 50 5.52 0.66 2.72
CA ILE A 50 4.98 1.43 1.61
C ILE A 50 4.23 2.61 2.19
N ASN A 51 4.56 3.80 1.74
CA ASN A 51 3.92 5.02 2.20
C ASN A 51 3.31 5.73 1.00
N ILE A 52 1.99 5.78 0.97
CA ILE A 52 1.25 6.54 -0.04
C ILE A 52 0.94 7.90 0.60
N GLY A 53 1.45 8.95 0.00
CA GLY A 53 1.28 10.29 0.54
C GLY A 53 -0.16 10.77 0.48
N ASN A 54 -0.34 12.05 0.79
CA ASN A 54 -1.66 12.67 0.73
C ASN A 54 -2.03 12.99 -0.72
N ASN A 55 -3.32 13.01 -1.01
CA ASN A 55 -3.86 13.41 -2.32
C ASN A 55 -3.26 12.61 -3.48
N THR A 56 -3.03 11.33 -3.23
CA THR A 56 -2.38 10.43 -4.19
C THR A 56 -3.33 9.34 -4.64
N ASN A 57 -3.33 9.04 -5.93
CA ASN A 57 -4.18 7.99 -6.49
C ASN A 57 -3.32 6.81 -6.93
N VAL A 58 -3.73 5.61 -6.55
CA VAL A 58 -3.15 4.38 -7.07
C VAL A 58 -4.21 3.70 -7.91
N GLN A 59 -3.96 3.64 -9.21
CA GLN A 59 -4.99 3.24 -10.17
C GLN A 59 -5.20 1.73 -10.24
N ASP A 60 -6.28 1.35 -10.91
CA ASP A 60 -6.71 -0.04 -11.03
C ASP A 60 -5.57 -0.96 -11.45
N GLY A 61 -5.51 -2.12 -10.82
CA GLY A 61 -4.58 -3.17 -11.21
C GLY A 61 -3.12 -2.92 -10.84
N SER A 62 -2.83 -1.84 -10.12
CA SER A 62 -1.45 -1.55 -9.71
C SER A 62 -0.98 -2.55 -8.67
N VAL A 63 0.29 -2.93 -8.75
CA VAL A 63 0.91 -3.76 -7.72
C VAL A 63 2.17 -3.03 -7.26
N ILE A 64 2.22 -2.72 -5.97
CA ILE A 64 3.37 -2.03 -5.39
C ILE A 64 4.00 -2.95 -4.36
N HIS A 65 5.27 -3.24 -4.54
CA HIS A 65 6.03 -4.09 -3.64
C HIS A 65 7.43 -3.52 -3.50
N ALA A 66 7.80 -3.16 -2.30
CA ALA A 66 9.12 -2.65 -1.99
C ALA A 66 9.94 -3.75 -1.35
N SER A 67 11.16 -3.93 -1.83
CA SER A 67 12.07 -4.94 -1.30
C SER A 67 13.36 -4.27 -0.86
N ARG A 68 13.94 -4.81 0.21
CA ARG A 68 15.26 -4.36 0.60
C ARG A 68 16.26 -4.75 -0.48
N PHE A 69 17.13 -3.81 -0.82
CA PHE A 69 18.10 -4.03 -1.87
C PHE A 69 19.46 -3.54 -1.44
N ASN A 70 20.49 -4.36 -1.59
CA ASN A 70 21.84 -4.07 -1.09
C ASN A 70 22.86 -3.94 -2.20
N GLY A 71 22.46 -3.55 -3.37
CA GLY A 71 23.38 -3.37 -4.48
C GLY A 71 22.89 -2.30 -5.43
N PRO A 72 23.55 -2.11 -6.56
CA PRO A 72 23.11 -1.12 -7.51
C PRO A 72 21.75 -1.49 -8.07
N VAL A 73 20.91 -0.47 -8.27
CA VAL A 73 19.59 -0.68 -8.85
C VAL A 73 19.71 -0.65 -10.35
N GLU A 74 19.19 -1.68 -11.00
CA GLU A 74 19.14 -1.77 -12.44
C GLU A 74 17.75 -1.37 -12.91
N GLN A 75 17.68 -0.41 -13.79
CA GLN A 75 16.41 0.07 -14.31
C GLN A 75 16.25 -0.25 -15.77
#